data_6807ea4fdec166b479e26b3f32d5f6ab
#
_entry.id   6807ea4fdec166b479e26b3f32d5f6ab
#
_cell.length_a   1.000
_cell.length_b   1.000
_cell.length_c   1.000
_cell.angle_alpha   90.00
_cell.angle_beta   90.00
_cell.angle_gamma   90.00
#
_symmetry.space_group_name_H-M   'P 1'
#
loop_
_entity.id
_entity.type
_entity.pdbx_description
1 polymer ?
#
loop_
_entity_poly.entity_id
_entity_poly.type
_entity_poly.pdbx_seq_one_letter_code
_entity_poly.pdbx_strand_id
1 'polypeptide(L)'
;MQDLICYKELPVWTAQTIPQGFKNQHNTKAGTWAKLKIYQGELSFAFLDEAGQVQSEHLFTPEQQPPFIEPQAWHKIVSTSDDIECQLQFYCTPQDYFNKKYQLSPTHSEILAAMPYLHGGRALDVGCGQGRNSLYLSQQGFEVDAWDVNPQSLQKLQQIIDAEGIQNIHVQQRDLNADPSITGTYDFICC
;
A
#
# COMPACT_ATOMS: atom_id res chain seq x y z
N MET A 1 2.49 16.36 -9.18
CA MET A 1 2.56 14.90 -9.39
C MET A 1 2.23 14.27 -8.06
N GLN A 2 1.32 13.33 -7.98
CA GLN A 2 0.97 12.69 -6.71
C GLN A 2 2.16 11.88 -6.23
N ASP A 3 2.56 12.01 -4.96
CA ASP A 3 3.66 11.23 -4.39
C ASP A 3 3.20 9.77 -4.24
N LEU A 4 3.74 8.89 -5.09
CA LEU A 4 3.44 7.47 -5.07
C LEU A 4 4.59 6.69 -4.41
N ILE A 5 4.26 5.73 -3.54
CA ILE A 5 5.21 4.87 -2.85
C ILE A 5 5.06 3.44 -3.36
N CYS A 6 6.17 2.81 -3.73
CA CYS A 6 6.20 1.39 -4.06
C CYS A 6 5.95 0.55 -2.79
N TYR A 7 4.89 -0.25 -2.80
CA TYR A 7 4.56 -1.11 -1.66
C TYR A 7 4.76 -2.59 -1.95
N LYS A 8 4.94 -2.96 -3.23
CA LYS A 8 5.16 -4.35 -3.63
C LYS A 8 5.90 -4.43 -4.95
N GLU A 9 6.93 -5.26 -4.98
CA GLU A 9 7.65 -5.65 -6.18
C GLU A 9 7.45 -7.15 -6.44
N LEU A 10 7.21 -7.52 -7.67
CA LEU A 10 7.15 -8.91 -8.08
C LEU A 10 8.55 -9.37 -8.53
N PRO A 11 8.81 -10.68 -8.59
CA PRO A 11 10.05 -11.19 -9.17
C PRO A 11 10.26 -10.68 -10.61
N VAL A 12 11.51 -10.65 -11.05
CA VAL A 12 11.82 -10.41 -12.48
C VAL A 12 11.27 -11.58 -13.28
N TRP A 13 10.59 -11.25 -14.36
CA TRP A 13 10.01 -12.21 -15.30
C TRP A 13 10.83 -12.28 -16.60
N THR A 14 10.86 -13.47 -17.18
CA THR A 14 11.32 -13.76 -18.53
C THR A 14 10.13 -14.12 -19.42
N ALA A 15 10.34 -14.34 -20.70
CA ALA A 15 9.27 -14.77 -21.63
C ALA A 15 8.50 -16.02 -21.15
N GLN A 16 9.20 -16.94 -20.44
CA GLN A 16 8.64 -18.19 -19.92
C GLN A 16 7.94 -18.04 -18.56
N THR A 17 8.27 -17.00 -17.78
CA THR A 17 7.78 -16.82 -16.40
C THR A 17 6.73 -15.72 -16.24
N ILE A 18 6.45 -14.92 -17.28
CA ILE A 18 5.34 -13.98 -17.28
C ILE A 18 4.03 -14.73 -17.03
N PRO A 19 3.29 -14.44 -15.93
CA PRO A 19 2.06 -15.14 -15.66
C PRO A 19 1.00 -14.91 -16.75
N GLN A 20 0.31 -15.98 -17.14
CA GLN A 20 -0.68 -15.93 -18.23
C GLN A 20 -1.78 -14.89 -18.00
N GLY A 21 -2.13 -14.60 -16.74
CA GLY A 21 -3.12 -13.59 -16.41
C GLY A 21 -2.79 -12.19 -16.95
N PHE A 22 -1.50 -11.84 -17.11
CA PHE A 22 -1.08 -10.55 -17.66
C PHE A 22 -1.17 -10.47 -19.20
N LYS A 23 -1.30 -11.61 -19.88
CA LYS A 23 -1.57 -11.70 -21.32
C LYS A 23 -3.05 -11.59 -21.66
N ASN A 24 -3.92 -11.70 -20.64
CA ASN A 24 -5.36 -11.50 -20.75
C ASN A 24 -5.72 -10.07 -20.33
N GLN A 25 -6.91 -9.62 -20.71
CA GLN A 25 -7.47 -8.36 -20.23
C GLN A 25 -7.54 -8.35 -18.69
N HIS A 26 -6.92 -7.37 -18.08
CA HIS A 26 -6.95 -7.16 -16.64
C HIS A 26 -6.77 -5.68 -16.31
N ASN A 27 -7.00 -5.32 -15.04
CA ASN A 27 -6.75 -3.99 -14.52
C ASN A 27 -6.13 -4.05 -13.12
N THR A 28 -5.68 -2.92 -12.61
CA THR A 28 -5.27 -2.76 -11.22
C THR A 28 -6.46 -2.43 -10.33
N LYS A 29 -6.34 -2.73 -9.04
CA LYS A 29 -7.37 -2.34 -8.05
C LYS A 29 -7.42 -0.82 -7.89
N ALA A 30 -8.56 -0.31 -7.42
CA ALA A 30 -8.70 1.09 -7.01
C ALA A 30 -7.57 1.49 -6.04
N GLY A 31 -7.00 2.70 -6.25
CA GLY A 31 -5.88 3.23 -5.47
C GLY A 31 -4.57 2.43 -5.63
N THR A 32 -4.43 1.66 -6.71
CA THR A 32 -3.22 0.91 -7.03
C THR A 32 -2.72 1.28 -8.42
N TRP A 33 -1.58 1.93 -8.48
CA TRP A 33 -0.84 2.16 -9.72
C TRP A 33 0.12 1.02 -9.97
N ALA A 34 0.37 0.71 -11.25
CA ALA A 34 1.38 -0.28 -11.63
C ALA A 34 2.47 0.37 -12.48
N LYS A 35 3.70 -0.11 -12.31
CA LYS A 35 4.85 0.26 -13.13
C LYS A 35 5.51 -1.01 -13.61
N LEU A 36 5.47 -1.24 -14.91
CA LEU A 36 6.27 -2.29 -15.55
C LEU A 36 7.63 -1.70 -15.88
N LYS A 37 8.69 -2.35 -15.44
CA LYS A 37 10.07 -1.97 -15.73
C LYS A 37 10.69 -3.02 -16.63
N ILE A 38 11.21 -2.61 -17.78
CA ILE A 38 11.86 -3.48 -18.76
C ILE A 38 13.38 -3.30 -18.59
N TYR A 39 14.08 -4.41 -18.39
CA TYR A 39 15.54 -4.44 -18.22
C TYR A 39 16.25 -4.89 -19.50
N GLN A 40 15.61 -5.80 -20.27
CA GLN A 40 16.11 -6.33 -21.52
C GLN A 40 14.96 -6.71 -22.44
N GLY A 41 15.23 -6.74 -23.77
CA GLY A 41 14.26 -7.13 -24.79
C GLY A 41 13.19 -6.08 -25.04
N GLU A 42 12.08 -6.52 -25.62
CA GLU A 42 10.96 -5.65 -25.99
C GLU A 42 9.61 -6.32 -25.64
N LEU A 43 8.61 -5.48 -25.40
CA LEU A 43 7.28 -5.91 -25.00
C LEU A 43 6.22 -5.04 -25.68
N SER A 44 5.29 -5.68 -26.41
CA SER A 44 4.09 -5.03 -26.92
C SER A 44 2.99 -5.05 -25.85
N PHE A 45 2.40 -3.88 -25.61
CA PHE A 45 1.43 -3.64 -24.54
C PHE A 45 0.23 -2.87 -25.08
N ALA A 46 -0.95 -3.38 -24.82
CA ALA A 46 -2.20 -2.75 -25.25
C ALA A 46 -2.96 -2.16 -24.06
N PHE A 47 -3.42 -0.92 -24.23
CA PHE A 47 -4.45 -0.30 -23.40
C PHE A 47 -5.82 -0.61 -23.98
N LEU A 48 -6.77 -0.95 -23.12
CA LEU A 48 -8.08 -1.45 -23.49
C LEU A 48 -9.18 -0.59 -22.86
N ASP A 49 -10.37 -0.66 -23.43
CA ASP A 49 -11.58 -0.24 -22.71
C ASP A 49 -12.13 -1.40 -21.84
N GLU A 50 -13.22 -1.12 -21.12
CA GLU A 50 -13.87 -2.10 -20.26
C GLU A 50 -14.43 -3.30 -21.04
N ALA A 51 -14.83 -3.09 -22.31
CA ALA A 51 -15.31 -4.13 -23.21
C ALA A 51 -14.18 -4.98 -23.81
N GLY A 52 -12.90 -4.64 -23.51
CA GLY A 52 -11.73 -5.36 -24.01
C GLY A 52 -11.27 -4.94 -25.39
N GLN A 53 -11.82 -3.84 -25.95
CA GLN A 53 -11.37 -3.32 -27.23
C GLN A 53 -10.07 -2.55 -27.08
N VAL A 54 -9.13 -2.79 -28.00
CA VAL A 54 -7.82 -2.11 -28.00
C VAL A 54 -8.01 -0.65 -28.35
N GLN A 55 -7.61 0.25 -27.45
CA GLN A 55 -7.60 1.69 -27.63
C GLN A 55 -6.27 2.17 -28.18
N SER A 56 -5.18 1.58 -27.74
CA SER A 56 -3.84 1.81 -28.26
C SER A 56 -2.92 0.62 -27.96
N GLU A 57 -1.91 0.44 -28.80
CA GLU A 57 -0.84 -0.56 -28.62
C GLU A 57 0.51 0.12 -28.79
N HIS A 58 1.45 -0.22 -27.91
CA HIS A 58 2.78 0.38 -27.87
C HIS A 58 3.84 -0.68 -27.68
N LEU A 59 4.96 -0.52 -28.36
CA LEU A 59 6.18 -1.31 -28.11
C LEU A 59 7.05 -0.58 -27.10
N PHE A 60 7.44 -1.26 -26.05
CA PHE A 60 8.29 -0.75 -24.99
C PHE A 60 9.61 -1.51 -24.91
N THR A 61 10.68 -0.78 -24.56
CA THR A 61 12.05 -1.28 -24.43
C THR A 61 12.71 -0.72 -23.18
N PRO A 62 13.95 -1.12 -22.83
CA PRO A 62 14.69 -0.48 -21.74
C PRO A 62 14.86 1.04 -21.90
N GLU A 63 14.96 1.55 -23.13
CA GLU A 63 15.12 2.98 -23.44
C GLU A 63 13.77 3.71 -23.46
N GLN A 64 12.70 3.00 -23.82
CA GLN A 64 11.34 3.52 -23.90
C GLN A 64 10.42 2.76 -22.94
N GLN A 65 10.47 3.12 -21.67
CA GLN A 65 9.71 2.47 -20.61
C GLN A 65 8.21 2.77 -20.69
N PRO A 66 7.35 1.79 -20.29
CA PRO A 66 5.92 2.03 -20.12
C PRO A 66 5.67 3.18 -19.13
N PRO A 67 4.59 3.98 -19.31
CA PRO A 67 4.14 4.92 -18.29
C PRO A 67 3.64 4.18 -17.02
N PHE A 68 3.31 4.93 -15.96
CA PHE A 68 2.50 4.37 -14.90
C PHE A 68 1.13 3.98 -15.46
N ILE A 69 0.67 2.80 -15.03
CA ILE A 69 -0.67 2.32 -15.33
C ILE A 69 -1.56 2.79 -14.19
N GLU A 70 -2.56 3.60 -14.53
CA GLU A 70 -3.49 4.19 -13.58
C GLU A 70 -4.38 3.11 -12.93
N PRO A 71 -4.90 3.36 -11.71
CA PRO A 71 -5.87 2.47 -11.08
C PRO A 71 -7.06 2.18 -12.00
N GLN A 72 -7.45 0.89 -12.05
CA GLN A 72 -8.57 0.39 -12.83
C GLN A 72 -8.44 0.54 -14.37
N ALA A 73 -7.30 1.02 -14.88
CA ALA A 73 -7.06 1.06 -16.32
C ALA A 73 -6.89 -0.36 -16.88
N TRP A 74 -7.73 -0.70 -17.89
CA TRP A 74 -7.68 -2.00 -18.54
C TRP A 74 -6.50 -2.12 -19.50
N HIS A 75 -5.79 -3.24 -19.45
CA HIS A 75 -4.62 -3.46 -20.27
C HIS A 75 -4.26 -4.94 -20.39
N LYS A 76 -3.30 -5.25 -21.28
CA LYS A 76 -2.69 -6.57 -21.41
C LYS A 76 -1.31 -6.51 -22.05
N ILE A 77 -0.48 -7.51 -21.80
CA ILE A 77 0.71 -7.81 -22.59
C ILE A 77 0.24 -8.54 -23.85
N VAL A 78 0.62 -8.05 -25.03
CA VAL A 78 0.26 -8.62 -26.32
C VAL A 78 1.31 -9.65 -26.73
N SER A 79 2.58 -9.27 -26.74
CA SER A 79 3.72 -10.11 -27.09
C SER A 79 4.99 -9.65 -26.38
N THR A 80 6.01 -10.51 -26.40
CA THR A 80 7.34 -10.20 -25.90
C THR A 80 8.39 -10.81 -26.79
N SER A 81 9.59 -10.25 -26.81
CA SER A 81 10.78 -10.93 -27.34
C SER A 81 11.17 -12.13 -26.46
N ASP A 82 11.94 -13.05 -27.01
CA ASP A 82 12.39 -14.26 -26.30
C ASP A 82 13.35 -13.95 -25.15
N ASP A 83 14.07 -12.83 -25.24
CA ASP A 83 15.07 -12.35 -24.28
C ASP A 83 14.51 -11.33 -23.29
N ILE A 84 13.19 -11.14 -23.23
CA ILE A 84 12.57 -10.18 -22.30
C ILE A 84 12.97 -10.46 -20.86
N GLU A 85 13.39 -9.40 -20.14
CA GLU A 85 13.47 -9.34 -18.69
C GLU A 85 12.71 -8.11 -18.20
N CYS A 86 11.68 -8.33 -17.39
CA CYS A 86 10.87 -7.24 -16.88
C CYS A 86 10.39 -7.52 -15.43
N GLN A 87 10.02 -6.45 -14.73
CA GLN A 87 9.52 -6.52 -13.35
C GLN A 87 8.30 -5.62 -13.18
N LEU A 88 7.29 -6.13 -12.52
CA LEU A 88 6.11 -5.36 -12.16
C LEU A 88 6.20 -4.88 -10.72
N GLN A 89 5.99 -3.58 -10.55
CA GLN A 89 5.97 -2.89 -9.26
C GLN A 89 4.59 -2.27 -9.04
N PHE A 90 4.08 -2.34 -7.80
CA PHE A 90 2.81 -1.72 -7.41
C PHE A 90 3.04 -0.54 -6.47
N TYR A 91 2.32 0.54 -6.74
CA TYR A 91 2.41 1.80 -6.02
C TYR A 91 1.06 2.21 -5.47
N CYS A 92 1.08 3.01 -4.42
CA CYS A 92 -0.10 3.63 -3.83
C CYS A 92 0.24 5.01 -3.26
N THR A 93 -0.77 5.71 -2.78
CA THR A 93 -0.56 6.94 -2.01
C THR A 93 0.13 6.63 -0.68
N PRO A 94 0.85 7.60 -0.06
CA PRO A 94 1.42 7.42 1.28
C PRO A 94 0.37 6.98 2.32
N GLN A 95 -0.84 7.53 2.24
CA GLN A 95 -1.96 7.19 3.12
C GLN A 95 -2.33 5.70 3.08
N ASP A 96 -2.24 5.06 1.91
CA ASP A 96 -2.64 3.66 1.70
C ASP A 96 -1.49 2.67 1.88
N TYR A 97 -0.26 3.16 2.11
CA TYR A 97 0.95 2.33 2.08
C TYR A 97 0.88 1.13 3.03
N PHE A 98 0.62 1.35 4.31
CA PHE A 98 0.56 0.26 5.30
C PHE A 98 -0.60 -0.70 5.02
N ASN A 99 -1.76 -0.15 4.65
CA ASN A 99 -2.93 -0.96 4.33
C ASN A 99 -2.66 -1.89 3.14
N LYS A 100 -2.02 -1.39 2.09
CA LYS A 100 -1.68 -2.17 0.89
C LYS A 100 -0.55 -3.17 1.16
N LYS A 101 0.53 -2.72 1.82
CA LYS A 101 1.72 -3.55 2.05
C LYS A 101 1.46 -4.69 3.03
N TYR A 102 0.75 -4.43 4.12
CA TYR A 102 0.51 -5.37 5.20
C TYR A 102 -0.90 -5.98 5.21
N GLN A 103 -1.71 -5.68 4.20
CA GLN A 103 -3.07 -6.18 4.02
C GLN A 103 -3.97 -5.85 5.24
N LEU A 104 -3.81 -4.64 5.77
CA LEU A 104 -4.65 -4.12 6.84
C LEU A 104 -5.96 -3.55 6.26
N SER A 105 -6.98 -3.46 7.10
CA SER A 105 -8.17 -2.66 6.77
C SER A 105 -7.79 -1.19 6.58
N PRO A 106 -8.52 -0.43 5.76
CA PRO A 106 -8.30 1.01 5.65
C PRO A 106 -8.41 1.73 6.99
N THR A 107 -7.67 2.84 7.14
CA THR A 107 -7.82 3.75 8.27
C THR A 107 -9.28 4.19 8.41
N HIS A 108 -9.75 4.34 9.64
CA HIS A 108 -11.13 4.72 9.93
C HIS A 108 -11.48 6.07 9.28
N SER A 109 -12.67 6.16 8.67
CA SER A 109 -13.10 7.37 7.95
C SER A 109 -13.18 8.60 8.84
N GLU A 110 -13.58 8.42 10.11
CA GLU A 110 -13.66 9.48 11.10
C GLU A 110 -12.28 10.05 11.45
N ILE A 111 -11.25 9.20 11.49
CA ILE A 111 -9.87 9.64 11.73
C ILE A 111 -9.38 10.44 10.52
N LEU A 112 -9.64 9.95 9.30
CA LEU A 112 -9.30 10.70 8.08
C LEU A 112 -10.00 12.05 8.04
N ALA A 113 -11.26 12.13 8.44
CA ALA A 113 -12.04 13.37 8.50
C ALA A 113 -11.55 14.34 9.58
N ALA A 114 -10.99 13.83 10.69
CA ALA A 114 -10.46 14.65 11.77
C ALA A 114 -9.09 15.26 11.46
N MET A 115 -8.26 14.61 10.63
CA MET A 115 -6.87 15.03 10.38
C MET A 115 -6.68 16.49 9.97
N PRO A 116 -7.50 17.11 9.09
CA PRO A 116 -7.34 18.51 8.74
C PRO A 116 -7.43 19.50 9.91
N TYR A 117 -7.96 19.06 11.05
CA TYR A 117 -8.16 19.88 12.27
C TYR A 117 -7.14 19.58 13.36
N LEU A 118 -6.23 18.63 13.15
CA LEU A 118 -5.25 18.17 14.12
C LEU A 118 -3.83 18.53 13.64
N HIS A 119 -2.93 18.81 14.57
CA HIS A 119 -1.59 19.30 14.26
C HIS A 119 -0.49 18.47 14.95
N GLY A 120 -0.60 17.14 14.91
CA GLY A 120 0.34 16.27 15.61
C GLY A 120 0.10 16.26 17.13
N GLY A 121 1.12 15.92 17.90
CA GLY A 121 1.07 15.76 19.36
C GLY A 121 1.00 14.30 19.77
N ARG A 122 0.32 14.02 20.91
CA ARG A 122 0.15 12.64 21.41
C ARG A 122 -1.23 12.10 21.06
N ALA A 123 -1.25 10.89 20.51
CA ALA A 123 -2.49 10.17 20.23
C ALA A 123 -2.57 8.87 21.04
N LEU A 124 -3.79 8.49 21.42
CA LEU A 124 -4.10 7.20 22.01
C LEU A 124 -5.06 6.44 21.09
N ASP A 125 -4.63 5.26 20.64
CA ASP A 125 -5.43 4.33 19.84
C ASP A 125 -5.86 3.16 20.74
N VAL A 126 -7.11 3.20 21.20
CA VAL A 126 -7.70 2.19 22.08
C VAL A 126 -8.34 1.09 21.25
N GLY A 127 -7.95 -0.16 21.48
CA GLY A 127 -8.37 -1.28 20.64
C GLY A 127 -7.67 -1.21 19.26
N CYS A 128 -6.40 -0.86 19.26
CA CYS A 128 -5.63 -0.59 18.04
C CYS A 128 -5.55 -1.77 17.07
N GLY A 129 -5.79 -3.01 17.54
CA GLY A 129 -5.70 -4.21 16.73
C GLY A 129 -4.33 -4.38 16.11
N GLN A 130 -4.30 -4.52 14.79
CA GLN A 130 -3.06 -4.64 14.01
C GLN A 130 -2.47 -3.28 13.60
N GLY A 131 -3.01 -2.17 14.14
CA GLY A 131 -2.44 -0.84 14.02
C GLY A 131 -2.84 -0.01 12.81
N ARG A 132 -3.95 -0.31 12.12
CA ARG A 132 -4.37 0.46 10.92
C ARG A 132 -4.45 1.97 11.19
N ASN A 133 -4.97 2.36 12.36
CA ASN A 133 -5.08 3.76 12.76
C ASN A 133 -3.78 4.29 13.36
N SER A 134 -3.12 3.50 14.22
CA SER A 134 -1.85 3.86 14.84
C SER A 134 -0.77 4.17 13.80
N LEU A 135 -0.65 3.34 12.76
CA LEU A 135 0.32 3.53 11.67
C LEU A 135 0.02 4.80 10.86
N TYR A 136 -1.25 5.07 10.58
CA TYR A 136 -1.65 6.29 9.91
C TYR A 136 -1.37 7.54 10.76
N LEU A 137 -1.74 7.54 12.05
CA LEU A 137 -1.46 8.64 12.98
C LEU A 137 0.03 8.92 13.10
N SER A 138 0.85 7.86 13.16
CA SER A 138 2.32 7.97 13.15
C SER A 138 2.84 8.68 11.90
N GLN A 139 2.30 8.36 10.71
CA GLN A 139 2.63 9.05 9.46
C GLN A 139 2.24 10.54 9.47
N GLN A 140 1.20 10.90 10.24
CA GLN A 140 0.77 12.28 10.42
C GLN A 140 1.57 13.03 11.49
N GLY A 141 2.60 12.40 12.06
CA GLY A 141 3.53 13.03 13.02
C GLY A 141 3.07 12.98 14.46
N PHE A 142 2.10 12.10 14.80
CA PHE A 142 1.72 11.86 16.20
C PHE A 142 2.71 10.90 16.88
N GLU A 143 2.94 11.13 18.18
CA GLU A 143 3.46 10.15 19.11
C GLU A 143 2.28 9.29 19.57
N VAL A 144 2.28 7.99 19.23
CA VAL A 144 1.08 7.14 19.37
C VAL A 144 1.28 6.10 20.47
N ASP A 145 0.39 6.11 21.46
CA ASP A 145 0.20 4.99 22.39
C ASP A 145 -0.88 4.06 21.82
N ALA A 146 -0.50 2.83 21.45
CA ALA A 146 -1.35 1.84 20.81
C ALA A 146 -1.69 0.72 21.77
N TRP A 147 -2.96 0.65 22.23
CA TRP A 147 -3.39 -0.31 23.23
C TRP A 147 -4.40 -1.31 22.68
N ASP A 148 -4.21 -2.58 22.99
CA ASP A 148 -5.17 -3.66 22.71
C ASP A 148 -5.07 -4.76 23.74
N VAL A 149 -6.14 -5.54 23.90
CA VAL A 149 -6.16 -6.72 24.77
C VAL A 149 -5.55 -7.95 24.08
N ASN A 150 -5.56 -7.98 22.73
CA ASN A 150 -5.16 -9.14 21.95
C ASN A 150 -3.65 -9.14 21.65
N PRO A 151 -2.87 -10.01 22.32
CA PRO A 151 -1.41 -10.04 22.13
C PRO A 151 -0.98 -10.42 20.72
N GLN A 152 -1.79 -11.20 19.97
CA GLN A 152 -1.46 -11.59 18.61
C GLN A 152 -1.57 -10.40 17.63
N SER A 153 -2.57 -9.55 17.85
CA SER A 153 -2.72 -8.31 17.09
C SER A 153 -1.57 -7.35 17.36
N LEU A 154 -1.20 -7.18 18.63
CA LEU A 154 -0.07 -6.33 19.04
C LEU A 154 1.27 -6.86 18.50
N GLN A 155 1.47 -8.18 18.51
CA GLN A 155 2.67 -8.79 17.91
C GLN A 155 2.79 -8.45 16.42
N LYS A 156 1.68 -8.49 15.68
CA LYS A 156 1.67 -8.13 14.26
C LYS A 156 1.99 -6.65 14.04
N LEU A 157 1.42 -5.77 14.87
CA LEU A 157 1.75 -4.33 14.85
C LEU A 157 3.23 -4.11 15.14
N GLN A 158 3.79 -4.77 16.17
CA GLN A 158 5.21 -4.66 16.50
C GLN A 158 6.11 -5.11 15.35
N GLN A 159 5.77 -6.22 14.66
CA GLN A 159 6.50 -6.67 13.48
C GLN A 159 6.53 -5.62 12.36
N ILE A 160 5.42 -4.89 12.16
CA ILE A 160 5.36 -3.80 11.18
C ILE A 160 6.25 -2.64 11.63
N ILE A 161 6.16 -2.23 12.90
CA ILE A 161 6.98 -1.17 13.50
C ILE A 161 8.47 -1.46 13.29
N ASP A 162 8.89 -2.69 13.62
CA ASP A 162 10.28 -3.13 13.50
C ASP A 162 10.75 -3.15 12.03
N ALA A 163 9.91 -3.68 11.13
CA ALA A 163 10.22 -3.78 9.70
C ALA A 163 10.34 -2.41 9.00
N GLU A 164 9.58 -1.42 9.47
CA GLU A 164 9.55 -0.06 8.90
C GLU A 164 10.44 0.93 9.67
N GLY A 165 11.03 0.51 10.81
CA GLY A 165 11.86 1.35 11.65
C GLY A 165 11.10 2.51 12.31
N ILE A 166 9.81 2.32 12.61
CA ILE A 166 8.94 3.34 13.22
C ILE A 166 9.35 3.53 14.68
N GLN A 167 9.51 4.79 15.12
CA GLN A 167 9.98 5.11 16.46
C GLN A 167 8.93 5.78 17.34
N ASN A 168 7.83 6.25 16.76
CA ASN A 168 6.80 7.05 17.42
C ASN A 168 5.49 6.28 17.64
N ILE A 169 5.55 4.94 17.75
CA ILE A 169 4.42 4.10 18.20
C ILE A 169 4.88 3.25 19.38
N HIS A 170 4.15 3.34 20.49
CA HIS A 170 4.36 2.59 21.72
C HIS A 170 3.24 1.60 21.93
N VAL A 171 3.54 0.31 21.75
CA VAL A 171 2.56 -0.79 21.83
C VAL A 171 2.45 -1.28 23.28
N GLN A 172 1.23 -1.38 23.78
CA GLN A 172 0.98 -1.90 25.13
C GLN A 172 -0.25 -2.82 25.18
N GLN A 173 -0.09 -3.99 25.77
CA GLN A 173 -1.25 -4.84 26.07
C GLN A 173 -2.00 -4.28 27.28
N ARG A 174 -3.27 -3.89 27.07
CA ARG A 174 -4.13 -3.31 28.11
C ARG A 174 -5.58 -3.74 27.96
N ASP A 175 -6.19 -4.05 29.11
CA ASP A 175 -7.62 -4.32 29.21
C ASP A 175 -8.26 -3.19 30.02
N LEU A 176 -8.96 -2.28 29.35
CA LEU A 176 -9.66 -1.17 30.00
C LEU A 176 -10.88 -1.61 30.83
N ASN A 177 -11.37 -2.86 30.67
CA ASN A 177 -12.38 -3.39 31.58
C ASN A 177 -11.78 -3.78 32.94
N ALA A 178 -10.52 -4.21 32.95
CA ALA A 178 -9.80 -4.55 34.17
C ALA A 178 -9.16 -3.32 34.83
N ASP A 179 -8.62 -2.41 34.04
CA ASP A 179 -8.03 -1.14 34.48
C ASP A 179 -8.44 0.00 33.56
N PRO A 180 -9.50 0.75 33.88
CA PRO A 180 -10.05 1.84 33.08
C PRO A 180 -9.22 3.13 33.16
N SER A 181 -8.12 3.14 33.90
CA SER A 181 -7.31 4.35 34.08
C SER A 181 -6.61 4.74 32.77
N ILE A 182 -6.79 5.98 32.32
CA ILE A 182 -6.00 6.58 31.25
C ILE A 182 -5.11 7.61 31.91
N THR A 183 -3.80 7.35 31.90
CA THR A 183 -2.79 8.24 32.49
C THR A 183 -2.12 9.04 31.40
N GLY A 184 -1.91 10.34 31.64
CA GLY A 184 -1.32 11.27 30.69
C GLY A 184 -2.34 12.14 29.97
N THR A 185 -1.85 13.00 29.11
CA THR A 185 -2.65 13.90 28.27
C THR A 185 -2.46 13.56 26.81
N TYR A 186 -3.54 13.54 26.07
CA TYR A 186 -3.55 13.24 24.63
C TYR A 186 -4.26 14.37 23.88
N ASP A 187 -3.71 14.71 22.72
CA ASP A 187 -4.32 15.67 21.81
C ASP A 187 -5.42 15.01 20.96
N PHE A 188 -5.32 13.68 20.80
CA PHE A 188 -6.31 12.88 20.07
C PHE A 188 -6.48 11.49 20.70
N ILE A 189 -7.71 11.03 20.83
CA ILE A 189 -8.04 9.66 21.28
C ILE A 189 -9.02 9.06 20.28
N CYS A 190 -8.73 7.85 19.81
CA CYS A 190 -9.63 7.04 18.99
C CYS A 190 -9.80 5.62 19.53
N CYS A 191 -10.87 4.94 19.09
CA CYS A 191 -11.19 3.56 19.45
C CYS A 191 -11.90 2.84 18.29
#